data_41a2cc70b6902006847073e08fa4fab0
#
_entry.id   41a2cc70b6902006847073e08fa4fab0
#
_cell.length_a   1.000
_cell.length_b   1.000
_cell.length_c   1.000
_cell.angle_alpha   90.00
_cell.angle_beta   90.00
_cell.angle_gamma   90.00
#
_symmetry.space_group_name_H-M   'P 1'
#
loop_
_entity.id
_entity.type
_entity.pdbx_description
1 polymer ?
#
loop_
_entity_poly.entity_id
_entity_poly.type
_entity_poly.pdbx_seq_one_letter_code
_entity_poly.pdbx_strand_id
1 'polypeptide(L)'
;MIAHALDSKPVTKPATLCHLKRFNPALKKGAQVKFSKAAGDYNTHAHVQKKAADDLFKLITPSACNKNKVCVDLGAGPLVNTHQLKSLYGNVLSMDLSFNMLNSCNKGDYKVCADMDNLPLQSNSVDIIFSNFAVQWSANFKVLLKSLYEVLKPGGQAFISTVVEGSLNEIKTAFAAVDSHSHINTFNSVDYINQSVQSSGFNVTNTISTMYTDKYSTPLQAIRSIKAIGATTHNTGKTRPGLLTKSALKTACAAYPLINQKACVSYHVVLLSLTKA
;
A
#
# COMPACT_ATOMS: atom_id res chain seq x y z
N MET A 1 26.22 5.51 -0.09
CA MET A 1 25.24 5.29 -1.19
C MET A 1 23.84 5.81 -0.85
N ILE A 2 23.20 5.45 0.27
CA ILE A 2 21.85 5.93 0.62
C ILE A 2 21.80 7.46 0.81
N ALA A 3 22.83 8.07 1.41
CA ALA A 3 22.90 9.53 1.60
C ALA A 3 22.80 10.33 0.28
N HIS A 4 23.30 9.77 -0.82
CA HIS A 4 23.19 10.38 -2.15
C HIS A 4 21.81 10.19 -2.81
N ALA A 5 20.95 9.32 -2.29
CA ALA A 5 19.59 9.13 -2.82
C ALA A 5 18.60 10.17 -2.26
N LEU A 6 18.92 10.86 -1.19
CA LEU A 6 18.07 11.88 -0.59
C LEU A 6 18.33 13.26 -1.20
N ASP A 7 17.27 13.98 -1.56
CA ASP A 7 17.37 15.36 -2.05
C ASP A 7 17.45 16.31 -0.85
N SER A 8 18.51 17.13 -0.79
CA SER A 8 18.74 18.13 0.25
C SER A 8 18.12 19.51 -0.07
N LYS A 9 17.50 19.68 -1.26
CA LYS A 9 16.90 20.95 -1.65
C LYS A 9 15.47 21.09 -1.12
N PRO A 10 15.07 22.28 -0.63
CA PRO A 10 13.67 22.55 -0.32
C PRO A 10 12.83 22.41 -1.60
N VAL A 11 11.75 21.64 -1.51
CA VAL A 11 10.84 21.35 -2.62
C VAL A 11 10.27 22.65 -3.17
N THR A 12 10.76 23.09 -4.33
CA THR A 12 10.13 24.17 -5.10
C THR A 12 8.82 23.66 -5.64
N LYS A 13 7.71 24.39 -5.39
CA LYS A 13 6.37 24.06 -5.87
C LYS A 13 6.41 23.86 -7.39
N PRO A 14 5.94 22.71 -7.91
CA PRO A 14 5.79 22.55 -9.36
C PRO A 14 4.69 23.46 -9.88
N ALA A 15 4.94 24.02 -11.06
CA ALA A 15 4.03 24.85 -11.80
C ALA A 15 2.67 24.16 -12.03
N THR A 16 1.63 24.94 -11.97
CA THR A 16 0.21 24.69 -12.20
C THR A 16 -0.08 23.56 -13.21
N LEU A 17 -0.51 22.40 -12.73
CA LEU A 17 -1.20 21.39 -13.55
C LEU A 17 -2.66 21.33 -13.15
N CYS A 18 -3.49 21.61 -14.14
CA CYS A 18 -4.93 21.70 -14.10
C CYS A 18 -5.60 20.35 -13.76
N HIS A 19 -6.62 20.35 -12.86
CA HIS A 19 -7.70 19.36 -12.73
C HIS A 19 -7.36 17.89 -12.40
N LEU A 20 -6.44 17.65 -11.47
CA LEU A 20 -6.38 16.36 -10.77
C LEU A 20 -7.11 16.51 -9.43
N LYS A 21 -8.05 15.60 -9.13
CA LYS A 21 -8.65 15.51 -7.79
C LYS A 21 -7.52 15.40 -6.77
N ARG A 22 -7.17 16.51 -6.13
CA ARG A 22 -6.16 16.51 -5.05
C ARG A 22 -6.70 15.61 -3.95
N PHE A 23 -5.96 14.57 -3.65
CA PHE A 23 -6.23 13.78 -2.45
C PHE A 23 -6.28 14.76 -1.27
N ASN A 24 -7.40 14.76 -0.54
CA ASN A 24 -7.60 15.71 0.55
C ASN A 24 -6.51 15.49 1.62
N PRO A 25 -5.68 16.50 1.98
CA PRO A 25 -4.64 16.36 3.00
C PRO A 25 -5.17 15.83 4.34
N ALA A 26 -6.43 16.11 4.67
CA ALA A 26 -7.10 15.60 5.87
C ALA A 26 -7.27 14.07 5.82
N LEU A 27 -7.48 13.48 4.63
CA LEU A 27 -7.60 12.02 4.47
C LEU A 27 -6.25 11.33 4.66
N LYS A 28 -5.15 11.89 4.12
CA LYS A 28 -3.80 11.38 4.37
C LYS A 28 -3.45 11.43 5.85
N LYS A 29 -3.73 12.54 6.52
CA LYS A 29 -3.54 12.68 7.97
C LYS A 29 -4.38 11.66 8.74
N GLY A 30 -5.62 11.42 8.32
CA GLY A 30 -6.50 10.39 8.88
C GLY A 30 -5.92 8.97 8.74
N ALA A 31 -5.39 8.63 7.57
CA ALA A 31 -4.71 7.36 7.32
C ALA A 31 -3.46 7.22 8.20
N GLN A 32 -2.59 8.22 8.22
CA GLN A 32 -1.39 8.25 9.06
C GLN A 32 -1.69 7.99 10.54
N VAL A 33 -2.71 8.65 11.10
CA VAL A 33 -3.12 8.47 12.51
C VAL A 33 -3.59 7.05 12.78
N LYS A 34 -4.39 6.45 11.86
CA LYS A 34 -4.91 5.08 12.05
C LYS A 34 -3.82 4.03 11.91
N PHE A 35 -2.93 4.17 10.93
CA PHE A 35 -1.74 3.30 10.81
C PHE A 35 -0.83 3.44 12.02
N SER A 36 -0.58 4.66 12.50
CA SER A 36 0.21 4.89 13.72
C SER A 36 -0.35 4.16 14.95
N LYS A 37 -1.69 4.10 15.08
CA LYS A 37 -2.35 3.37 16.17
C LYS A 37 -2.29 1.85 16.02
N ALA A 38 -2.25 1.35 14.78
CA ALA A 38 -2.20 -0.08 14.47
C ALA A 38 -0.78 -0.67 14.53
N ALA A 39 0.26 0.15 14.70
CA ALA A 39 1.67 -0.25 14.57
C ALA A 39 2.05 -1.45 15.46
N GLY A 40 1.52 -1.53 16.70
CA GLY A 40 1.81 -2.62 17.64
C GLY A 40 1.22 -3.97 17.22
N ASP A 41 0.02 -3.96 16.64
CA ASP A 41 -0.75 -5.18 16.33
C ASP A 41 -0.70 -5.56 14.84
N TYR A 42 -0.12 -4.70 14.00
CA TYR A 42 -0.12 -4.88 12.55
C TYR A 42 0.40 -6.26 12.13
N ASN A 43 1.52 -6.68 12.69
CA ASN A 43 2.19 -7.93 12.33
C ASN A 43 1.37 -9.19 12.63
N THR A 44 0.47 -9.14 13.61
CA THR A 44 -0.39 -10.28 13.98
C THR A 44 -1.61 -10.41 13.08
N HIS A 45 -1.99 -9.33 12.36
CA HIS A 45 -3.20 -9.28 11.56
C HIS A 45 -2.95 -9.13 10.04
N ALA A 46 -1.71 -8.88 9.62
CA ALA A 46 -1.35 -8.62 8.21
C ALA A 46 -1.08 -9.92 7.42
N HIS A 47 -1.96 -10.93 7.51
CA HIS A 47 -1.74 -12.23 6.86
C HIS A 47 -1.73 -12.14 5.34
N VAL A 48 -2.71 -11.43 4.75
CA VAL A 48 -2.79 -11.23 3.30
C VAL A 48 -1.60 -10.42 2.81
N GLN A 49 -1.19 -9.37 3.54
CA GLN A 49 -0.03 -8.55 3.21
C GLN A 49 1.26 -9.37 3.16
N LYS A 50 1.42 -10.33 4.09
CA LYS A 50 2.58 -11.25 4.09
C LYS A 50 2.57 -12.18 2.89
N LYS A 51 1.42 -12.82 2.59
CA LYS A 51 1.29 -13.68 1.41
C LYS A 51 1.58 -12.93 0.11
N ALA A 52 1.05 -11.73 -0.03
CA ALA A 52 1.31 -10.90 -1.22
C ALA A 52 2.78 -10.46 -1.30
N ALA A 53 3.44 -10.17 -0.16
CA ALA A 53 4.86 -9.90 -0.13
C ALA A 53 5.68 -11.12 -0.57
N ASP A 54 5.35 -12.31 -0.08
CA ASP A 54 6.03 -13.56 -0.47
C ASP A 54 5.92 -13.80 -1.98
N ASP A 55 4.73 -13.57 -2.56
CA ASP A 55 4.54 -13.71 -4.01
C ASP A 55 5.25 -12.59 -4.79
N LEU A 56 5.32 -11.38 -4.24
CA LEU A 56 6.06 -10.27 -4.85
C LEU A 56 7.58 -10.54 -4.83
N PHE A 57 8.10 -11.12 -3.75
CA PHE A 57 9.50 -11.55 -3.66
C PHE A 57 9.88 -12.60 -4.70
N LYS A 58 8.96 -13.50 -5.09
CA LYS A 58 9.18 -14.51 -6.14
C LYS A 58 9.37 -13.89 -7.54
N LEU A 59 8.92 -12.64 -7.75
CA LEU A 59 9.15 -11.92 -9.00
C LEU A 59 10.57 -11.33 -9.10
N ILE A 60 11.31 -11.29 -7.99
CA ILE A 60 12.69 -10.80 -7.97
C ILE A 60 13.59 -11.90 -8.53
N THR A 61 14.19 -11.63 -9.68
CA THR A 61 15.14 -12.58 -10.30
C THR A 61 16.48 -12.59 -9.55
N PRO A 62 17.23 -13.70 -9.53
CA PRO A 62 18.55 -13.76 -8.89
C PRO A 62 19.52 -12.70 -9.42
N SER A 63 19.47 -12.36 -10.70
CA SER A 63 20.29 -11.31 -11.34
C SER A 63 19.99 -9.91 -10.80
N ALA A 64 18.80 -9.70 -10.24
CA ALA A 64 18.44 -8.42 -9.61
C ALA A 64 19.08 -8.27 -8.22
N CYS A 65 19.44 -9.36 -7.56
CA CYS A 65 19.98 -9.36 -6.20
C CYS A 65 21.44 -8.92 -6.19
N ASN A 66 21.74 -7.80 -5.53
CA ASN A 66 23.10 -7.29 -5.38
C ASN A 66 23.20 -6.41 -4.13
N LYS A 67 24.14 -6.74 -3.24
CA LYS A 67 24.36 -6.05 -1.96
C LYS A 67 24.78 -4.58 -2.11
N ASN A 68 25.27 -4.19 -3.27
CA ASN A 68 25.67 -2.81 -3.56
C ASN A 68 24.51 -1.95 -4.08
N LYS A 69 23.33 -2.52 -4.35
CA LYS A 69 22.17 -1.78 -4.82
C LYS A 69 21.49 -1.01 -3.69
N VAL A 70 20.99 0.17 -4.01
CA VAL A 70 20.10 0.98 -3.16
C VAL A 70 18.67 0.53 -3.38
N CYS A 71 18.07 -0.04 -2.34
CA CYS A 71 16.66 -0.46 -2.33
C CYS A 71 15.83 0.49 -1.47
N VAL A 72 14.67 0.92 -1.98
CA VAL A 72 13.66 1.66 -1.22
C VAL A 72 12.48 0.74 -0.93
N ASP A 73 12.19 0.51 0.36
CA ASP A 73 10.95 -0.10 0.84
C ASP A 73 9.92 1.02 1.01
N LEU A 74 9.04 1.19 0.01
CA LEU A 74 8.09 2.30 -0.08
C LEU A 74 6.75 1.94 0.55
N GLY A 75 6.36 2.65 1.62
CA GLY A 75 5.27 2.27 2.50
C GLY A 75 5.65 1.09 3.38
N ALA A 76 6.85 1.16 3.96
CA ALA A 76 7.49 0.06 4.68
C ALA A 76 6.71 -0.41 5.93
N GLY A 77 5.80 0.44 6.43
CA GLY A 77 5.02 0.15 7.63
C GLY A 77 5.93 -0.18 8.81
N PRO A 78 5.61 -1.26 9.57
CA PRO A 78 6.44 -1.69 10.71
C PRO A 78 7.63 -2.56 10.27
N LEU A 79 8.19 -2.32 9.10
CA LEU A 79 9.42 -2.94 8.58
C LEU A 79 9.35 -4.46 8.41
N VAL A 80 8.17 -4.98 8.01
CA VAL A 80 7.94 -6.42 7.87
C VAL A 80 8.87 -7.03 6.82
N ASN A 81 9.06 -6.35 5.70
CA ASN A 81 9.83 -6.84 4.55
C ASN A 81 11.33 -6.49 4.63
N THR A 82 11.71 -5.57 5.52
CA THR A 82 13.07 -4.98 5.58
C THR A 82 14.17 -6.03 5.76
N HIS A 83 13.95 -7.05 6.59
CA HIS A 83 14.98 -8.09 6.82
C HIS A 83 15.27 -8.86 5.52
N GLN A 84 14.23 -9.27 4.80
CA GLN A 84 14.38 -10.00 3.53
C GLN A 84 14.98 -9.10 2.45
N LEU A 85 14.55 -7.84 2.35
CA LEU A 85 15.15 -6.87 1.42
C LEU A 85 16.64 -6.64 1.72
N LYS A 86 17.04 -6.52 2.99
CA LYS A 86 18.46 -6.41 3.39
C LYS A 86 19.25 -7.66 3.02
N SER A 87 18.65 -8.84 3.09
CA SER A 87 19.32 -10.07 2.64
C SER A 87 19.61 -10.08 1.14
N LEU A 88 18.79 -9.39 0.34
CA LEU A 88 18.95 -9.30 -1.13
C LEU A 88 19.85 -8.13 -1.55
N TYR A 89 19.67 -6.95 -0.96
CA TYR A 89 20.24 -5.69 -1.47
C TYR A 89 21.28 -5.03 -0.54
N GLY A 90 21.33 -5.41 0.72
CA GLY A 90 22.26 -4.82 1.70
C GLY A 90 21.84 -3.42 2.20
N ASN A 91 21.68 -2.44 1.30
CA ASN A 91 21.28 -1.08 1.63
C ASN A 91 19.79 -0.87 1.38
N VAL A 92 18.99 -0.79 2.44
CA VAL A 92 17.54 -0.60 2.35
C VAL A 92 17.14 0.69 3.06
N LEU A 93 16.54 1.61 2.32
CA LEU A 93 15.89 2.81 2.83
C LEU A 93 14.39 2.50 3.05
N SER A 94 13.96 2.42 4.30
CA SER A 94 12.56 2.21 4.65
C SER A 94 11.84 3.56 4.73
N MET A 95 10.84 3.76 3.88
CA MET A 95 10.08 5.00 3.78
C MET A 95 8.60 4.75 4.08
N ASP A 96 8.02 5.54 5.00
CA ASP A 96 6.58 5.50 5.33
C ASP A 96 6.09 6.89 5.75
N LEU A 97 4.80 7.15 5.57
CA LEU A 97 4.16 8.38 6.03
C LEU A 97 4.03 8.43 7.55
N SER A 98 3.98 7.28 8.22
CA SER A 98 3.81 7.14 9.66
C SER A 98 5.14 6.91 10.37
N PHE A 99 5.61 7.91 11.09
CA PHE A 99 6.78 7.80 11.94
C PHE A 99 6.65 6.66 12.97
N ASN A 100 5.45 6.48 13.55
CA ASN A 100 5.22 5.42 14.55
C ASN A 100 5.33 4.01 13.93
N MET A 101 4.91 3.83 12.66
CA MET A 101 5.13 2.58 11.95
C MET A 101 6.62 2.29 11.79
N LEU A 102 7.39 3.23 11.27
CA LEU A 102 8.84 3.08 11.11
C LEU A 102 9.56 2.83 12.43
N ASN A 103 9.06 3.38 13.53
CA ASN A 103 9.70 3.29 14.84
C ASN A 103 9.15 2.17 15.72
N SER A 104 8.15 1.39 15.22
CA SER A 104 7.54 0.28 15.97
C SER A 104 8.46 -0.93 16.14
N CYS A 105 9.55 -1.01 15.38
CA CYS A 105 10.60 -2.01 15.59
C CYS A 105 12.00 -1.41 15.35
N ASN A 106 13.00 -2.01 15.99
CA ASN A 106 14.41 -1.59 15.87
C ASN A 106 15.10 -2.17 14.63
N LYS A 107 14.35 -2.74 13.67
CA LYS A 107 14.86 -3.23 12.40
C LYS A 107 15.00 -2.07 11.42
N GLY A 108 16.00 -2.13 10.55
CA GLY A 108 16.23 -1.12 9.52
C GLY A 108 17.13 0.03 9.99
N ASP A 109 18.20 0.24 9.23
CA ASP A 109 19.25 1.22 9.58
C ASP A 109 18.89 2.62 9.05
N TYR A 110 18.16 2.66 7.90
CA TYR A 110 17.79 3.92 7.25
C TYR A 110 16.26 4.02 7.17
N LYS A 111 15.71 5.01 7.87
CA LYS A 111 14.28 5.27 7.97
C LYS A 111 13.99 6.71 7.59
N VAL A 112 13.03 6.92 6.69
CA VAL A 112 12.60 8.25 6.28
C VAL A 112 11.09 8.36 6.39
N CYS A 113 10.63 9.30 7.22
CA CYS A 113 9.21 9.64 7.30
C CYS A 113 8.87 10.61 6.17
N ALA A 114 8.23 10.10 5.11
CA ALA A 114 7.92 10.90 3.92
C ALA A 114 6.63 10.43 3.23
N ASP A 115 6.05 11.34 2.44
CA ASP A 115 4.89 11.08 1.60
C ASP A 115 5.34 10.51 0.24
N MET A 116 4.80 9.34 -0.16
CA MET A 116 5.11 8.75 -1.46
C MET A 116 4.67 9.61 -2.65
N ASP A 117 3.71 10.51 -2.48
CA ASP A 117 3.30 11.45 -3.51
C ASP A 117 4.24 12.67 -3.62
N ASN A 118 5.25 12.76 -2.76
CA ASN A 118 6.28 13.78 -2.77
C ASN A 118 7.62 13.17 -2.31
N LEU A 119 8.20 12.31 -3.14
CA LEU A 119 9.39 11.55 -2.83
C LEU A 119 10.61 12.47 -2.60
N PRO A 120 11.29 12.41 -1.44
CA PRO A 120 12.51 13.17 -1.19
C PRO A 120 13.74 12.38 -1.71
N LEU A 121 13.68 11.95 -2.96
CA LEU A 121 14.71 11.14 -3.61
C LEU A 121 15.21 11.85 -4.87
N GLN A 122 16.51 11.78 -5.12
CA GLN A 122 17.10 12.32 -6.35
C GLN A 122 16.74 11.44 -7.55
N SER A 123 16.64 12.07 -8.72
CA SER A 123 16.48 11.34 -9.98
C SER A 123 17.66 10.39 -10.22
N ASN A 124 17.37 9.20 -10.76
CA ASN A 124 18.37 8.18 -11.08
C ASN A 124 19.27 7.77 -9.90
N SER A 125 18.74 7.72 -8.68
CA SER A 125 19.51 7.41 -7.46
C SER A 125 19.19 6.02 -6.87
N VAL A 126 18.06 5.42 -7.23
CA VAL A 126 17.55 4.18 -6.66
C VAL A 126 17.68 3.03 -7.66
N ASP A 127 18.13 1.87 -7.21
CA ASP A 127 18.23 0.67 -8.04
C ASP A 127 16.94 -0.16 -7.99
N ILE A 128 16.34 -0.26 -6.80
CA ILE A 128 15.18 -1.09 -6.54
C ILE A 128 14.14 -0.32 -5.73
N ILE A 129 12.90 -0.40 -6.15
CA ILE A 129 11.73 0.00 -5.34
C ILE A 129 10.91 -1.25 -5.04
N PHE A 130 10.65 -1.49 -3.77
CA PHE A 130 9.71 -2.51 -3.29
C PHE A 130 8.57 -1.82 -2.58
N SER A 131 7.33 -2.12 -2.95
CA SER A 131 6.15 -1.52 -2.32
C SER A 131 5.03 -2.54 -2.21
N ASN A 132 4.71 -2.94 -0.98
CA ASN A 132 3.70 -3.95 -0.72
C ASN A 132 2.49 -3.36 0.02
N PHE A 133 1.31 -3.42 -0.60
CA PHE A 133 0.04 -2.91 -0.02
C PHE A 133 0.12 -1.45 0.44
N ALA A 134 0.84 -0.58 -0.30
CA ALA A 134 1.02 0.82 0.05
C ALA A 134 0.51 1.79 -1.02
N VAL A 135 0.76 1.53 -2.30
CA VAL A 135 0.50 2.51 -3.37
C VAL A 135 -0.98 2.84 -3.60
N GLN A 136 -1.92 2.02 -3.11
CA GLN A 136 -3.35 2.34 -3.12
C GLN A 136 -3.70 3.56 -2.24
N TRP A 137 -2.78 4.02 -1.41
CA TRP A 137 -2.91 5.21 -0.57
C TRP A 137 -2.37 6.48 -1.24
N SER A 138 -1.76 6.35 -2.42
CA SER A 138 -1.37 7.49 -3.25
C SER A 138 -2.58 8.27 -3.73
N ALA A 139 -2.43 9.57 -3.80
CA ALA A 139 -3.46 10.47 -4.35
C ALA A 139 -3.73 10.22 -5.83
N ASN A 140 -2.71 9.79 -6.56
CA ASN A 140 -2.78 9.51 -7.99
C ASN A 140 -1.72 8.50 -8.41
N PHE A 141 -2.15 7.26 -8.62
CA PHE A 141 -1.26 6.15 -8.96
C PHE A 141 -0.44 6.42 -10.23
N LYS A 142 -1.05 7.05 -11.25
CA LYS A 142 -0.35 7.39 -12.51
C LYS A 142 0.77 8.42 -12.29
N VAL A 143 0.55 9.41 -11.43
CA VAL A 143 1.57 10.41 -11.08
C VAL A 143 2.67 9.76 -10.25
N LEU A 144 2.30 8.91 -9.28
CA LEU A 144 3.25 8.15 -8.48
C LEU A 144 4.18 7.31 -9.37
N LEU A 145 3.63 6.55 -10.33
CA LEU A 145 4.46 5.74 -11.26
C LEU A 145 5.50 6.59 -12.00
N LYS A 146 5.14 7.79 -12.45
CA LYS A 146 6.11 8.70 -13.09
C LYS A 146 7.22 9.11 -12.11
N SER A 147 6.87 9.46 -10.88
CA SER A 147 7.87 9.80 -9.85
C SER A 147 8.77 8.61 -9.53
N LEU A 148 8.23 7.38 -9.46
CA LEU A 148 9.03 6.16 -9.29
C LEU A 148 9.97 5.94 -10.48
N TYR A 149 9.50 6.18 -11.69
CA TYR A 149 10.33 6.10 -12.90
C TYR A 149 11.48 7.11 -12.87
N GLU A 150 11.22 8.35 -12.45
CA GLU A 150 12.24 9.41 -12.37
C GLU A 150 13.34 9.07 -11.38
N VAL A 151 13.03 8.56 -10.19
CA VAL A 151 14.01 8.26 -9.15
C VAL A 151 14.80 6.98 -9.39
N LEU A 152 14.26 6.04 -10.15
CA LEU A 152 14.99 4.84 -10.54
C LEU A 152 16.13 5.16 -11.52
N LYS A 153 17.25 4.46 -11.36
CA LYS A 153 18.35 4.43 -12.35
C LYS A 153 17.90 3.72 -13.63
N PRO A 154 18.52 3.99 -14.79
CA PRO A 154 18.37 3.12 -15.96
C PRO A 154 18.64 1.66 -15.57
N GLY A 155 17.78 0.73 -16.01
CA GLY A 155 17.80 -0.67 -15.59
C GLY A 155 17.30 -0.96 -14.18
N GLY A 156 16.90 0.08 -13.42
CA GLY A 156 16.30 -0.05 -12.10
C GLY A 156 14.92 -0.68 -12.16
N GLN A 157 14.51 -1.37 -11.07
CA GLN A 157 13.30 -2.16 -11.02
C GLN A 157 12.36 -1.73 -9.91
N ALA A 158 11.05 -1.82 -10.18
CA ALA A 158 10.01 -1.63 -9.17
C ALA A 158 9.16 -2.90 -9.04
N PHE A 159 9.01 -3.39 -7.81
CA PHE A 159 8.16 -4.50 -7.43
C PHE A 159 7.02 -3.95 -6.56
N ILE A 160 5.80 -4.02 -7.05
CA ILE A 160 4.65 -3.33 -6.44
C ILE A 160 3.48 -4.30 -6.29
N SER A 161 2.88 -4.37 -5.10
CA SER A 161 1.56 -4.94 -4.92
C SER A 161 0.54 -3.86 -4.57
N THR A 162 -0.63 -3.92 -5.18
CA THR A 162 -1.71 -2.96 -4.92
C THR A 162 -3.07 -3.63 -4.87
N VAL A 163 -3.90 -3.17 -3.93
CA VAL A 163 -5.29 -3.59 -3.81
C VAL A 163 -6.12 -2.90 -4.88
N VAL A 164 -6.98 -3.67 -5.54
CA VAL A 164 -7.82 -3.17 -6.63
C VAL A 164 -9.31 -3.42 -6.38
N GLU A 165 -10.15 -2.88 -7.26
CA GLU A 165 -11.60 -3.06 -7.24
C GLU A 165 -11.98 -4.55 -7.17
N GLY A 166 -13.06 -4.86 -6.44
CA GLY A 166 -13.45 -6.23 -6.12
C GLY A 166 -12.96 -6.70 -4.74
N SER A 167 -12.12 -5.91 -4.06
CA SER A 167 -11.68 -6.21 -2.69
C SER A 167 -12.73 -5.87 -1.65
N LEU A 168 -12.73 -6.60 -0.53
CA LEU A 168 -13.56 -6.36 0.65
C LEU A 168 -15.08 -6.41 0.36
N ASN A 169 -15.49 -7.14 -0.67
CA ASN A 169 -16.90 -7.21 -1.09
C ASN A 169 -17.80 -7.78 0.01
N GLU A 170 -17.31 -8.70 0.83
CA GLU A 170 -18.07 -9.28 1.94
C GLU A 170 -18.41 -8.20 2.99
N ILE A 171 -17.48 -7.31 3.28
CA ILE A 171 -17.70 -6.18 4.19
C ILE A 171 -18.66 -5.18 3.56
N LYS A 172 -18.49 -4.85 2.28
CA LYS A 172 -19.40 -3.98 1.52
C LYS A 172 -20.83 -4.51 1.57
N THR A 173 -21.02 -5.80 1.29
CA THR A 173 -22.33 -6.47 1.33
C THR A 173 -22.95 -6.43 2.73
N ALA A 174 -22.17 -6.74 3.76
CA ALA A 174 -22.64 -6.70 5.15
C ALA A 174 -23.14 -5.32 5.57
N PHE A 175 -22.41 -4.27 5.22
CA PHE A 175 -22.77 -2.89 5.58
C PHE A 175 -23.86 -2.28 4.70
N ALA A 176 -24.13 -2.80 3.50
CA ALA A 176 -25.27 -2.40 2.68
C ALA A 176 -26.62 -2.64 3.38
N ALA A 177 -26.68 -3.59 4.33
CA ALA A 177 -27.86 -3.82 5.18
C ALA A 177 -28.01 -2.79 6.30
N VAL A 178 -27.00 -1.95 6.55
CA VAL A 178 -27.01 -0.95 7.63
C VAL A 178 -27.40 0.43 7.11
N ASP A 179 -26.75 0.87 6.06
CA ASP A 179 -27.00 2.18 5.43
C ASP A 179 -26.41 2.24 4.00
N SER A 180 -26.62 3.37 3.32
CA SER A 180 -26.13 3.62 1.96
C SER A 180 -24.71 4.22 1.89
N HIS A 181 -24.03 4.37 3.01
CA HIS A 181 -22.68 4.95 3.04
C HIS A 181 -21.62 3.92 2.67
N SER A 182 -20.48 4.41 2.19
CA SER A 182 -19.32 3.52 1.97
C SER A 182 -18.64 3.19 3.30
N HIS A 183 -18.45 1.92 3.57
CA HIS A 183 -17.72 1.40 4.73
C HIS A 183 -16.36 0.80 4.38
N ILE A 184 -16.00 0.81 3.10
CA ILE A 184 -14.71 0.38 2.57
C ILE A 184 -14.12 1.48 1.66
N ASN A 185 -12.82 1.42 1.42
CA ASN A 185 -12.17 2.29 0.45
C ASN A 185 -12.64 1.98 -0.98
N THR A 186 -12.60 2.99 -1.84
CA THR A 186 -12.69 2.82 -3.29
C THR A 186 -11.28 2.55 -3.80
N PHE A 187 -11.11 1.41 -4.48
CA PHE A 187 -9.86 1.02 -5.10
C PHE A 187 -9.93 1.26 -6.62
N ASN A 188 -8.77 1.44 -7.24
CA ASN A 188 -8.65 1.54 -8.69
C ASN A 188 -9.03 0.21 -9.35
N SER A 189 -9.58 0.26 -10.57
CA SER A 189 -9.80 -0.95 -11.36
C SER A 189 -8.48 -1.52 -11.88
N VAL A 190 -8.46 -2.80 -12.24
CA VAL A 190 -7.31 -3.45 -12.89
C VAL A 190 -6.96 -2.73 -14.19
N ASP A 191 -7.97 -2.33 -14.97
CA ASP A 191 -7.76 -1.60 -16.23
C ASP A 191 -7.08 -0.25 -16.02
N TYR A 192 -7.47 0.49 -14.97
CA TYR A 192 -6.79 1.75 -14.63
C TYR A 192 -5.33 1.53 -14.24
N ILE A 193 -5.03 0.48 -13.47
CA ILE A 193 -3.66 0.10 -13.12
C ILE A 193 -2.86 -0.19 -14.41
N ASN A 194 -3.38 -1.05 -15.29
CA ASN A 194 -2.72 -1.44 -16.54
C ASN A 194 -2.47 -0.22 -17.46
N GLN A 195 -3.46 0.63 -17.67
CA GLN A 195 -3.33 1.86 -18.47
C GLN A 195 -2.30 2.83 -17.86
N SER A 196 -2.29 2.94 -16.53
CA SER A 196 -1.31 3.79 -15.82
C SER A 196 0.11 3.29 -16.02
N VAL A 197 0.32 1.98 -15.94
CA VAL A 197 1.62 1.35 -16.17
C VAL A 197 2.06 1.54 -17.62
N GLN A 198 1.20 1.27 -18.61
CA GLN A 198 1.50 1.46 -20.03
C GLN A 198 1.91 2.90 -20.37
N SER A 199 1.32 3.90 -19.68
CA SER A 199 1.62 5.31 -19.90
C SER A 199 2.76 5.86 -19.05
N SER A 200 3.41 5.03 -18.23
CA SER A 200 4.45 5.46 -17.27
C SER A 200 5.86 5.49 -17.83
N GLY A 201 6.10 4.78 -18.94
CA GLY A 201 7.43 4.58 -19.54
C GLY A 201 8.15 3.31 -19.05
N PHE A 202 7.61 2.60 -18.08
CA PHE A 202 8.16 1.34 -17.63
C PHE A 202 7.99 0.21 -18.66
N ASN A 203 9.00 -0.63 -18.77
CA ASN A 203 8.88 -1.96 -19.37
C ASN A 203 8.25 -2.90 -18.32
N VAL A 204 7.15 -3.56 -18.70
CA VAL A 204 6.44 -4.51 -17.84
C VAL A 204 7.10 -5.87 -17.96
N THR A 205 7.67 -6.37 -16.88
CA THR A 205 8.26 -7.72 -16.83
C THR A 205 7.20 -8.75 -16.39
N ASN A 206 6.37 -8.41 -15.41
CA ASN A 206 5.27 -9.24 -14.96
C ASN A 206 4.09 -8.39 -14.50
N THR A 207 2.88 -8.88 -14.78
CA THR A 207 1.62 -8.41 -14.19
C THR A 207 0.79 -9.62 -13.79
N ILE A 208 0.50 -9.77 -12.50
CA ILE A 208 -0.29 -10.87 -11.96
C ILE A 208 -1.47 -10.30 -11.20
N SER A 209 -2.67 -10.73 -11.56
CA SER A 209 -3.91 -10.39 -10.84
C SER A 209 -4.39 -11.61 -10.06
N THR A 210 -4.55 -11.50 -8.75
CA THR A 210 -4.87 -12.65 -7.90
C THR A 210 -5.76 -12.27 -6.72
N MET A 211 -6.47 -13.27 -6.18
CA MET A 211 -7.30 -13.11 -4.99
C MET A 211 -6.64 -13.71 -3.77
N TYR A 212 -6.50 -12.91 -2.72
CA TYR A 212 -6.11 -13.40 -1.39
C TYR A 212 -7.32 -13.36 -0.47
N THR A 213 -7.48 -14.39 0.36
CA THR A 213 -8.61 -14.48 1.28
C THR A 213 -8.13 -14.85 2.67
N ASP A 214 -8.50 -14.05 3.67
CA ASP A 214 -8.41 -14.41 5.09
C ASP A 214 -9.76 -14.96 5.55
N LYS A 215 -9.71 -15.96 6.46
CA LYS A 215 -10.90 -16.64 6.99
C LYS A 215 -10.98 -16.46 8.49
N TYR A 216 -12.14 -16.03 8.96
CA TYR A 216 -12.42 -15.78 10.37
C TYR A 216 -13.57 -16.67 10.86
N SER A 217 -13.58 -16.96 12.16
CA SER A 217 -14.65 -17.76 12.76
C SER A 217 -15.97 -17.01 12.87
N THR A 218 -15.91 -15.67 12.94
CA THR A 218 -17.11 -14.82 13.08
C THR A 218 -17.05 -13.58 12.17
N PRO A 219 -18.21 -13.06 11.73
CA PRO A 219 -18.30 -11.79 11.02
C PRO A 219 -17.67 -10.61 11.76
N LEU A 220 -17.81 -10.59 13.08
CA LEU A 220 -17.24 -9.54 13.91
C LEU A 220 -15.70 -9.52 13.85
N GLN A 221 -15.06 -10.69 13.84
CA GLN A 221 -13.60 -10.78 13.67
C GLN A 221 -13.19 -10.31 12.29
N ALA A 222 -13.90 -10.70 11.23
CA ALA A 222 -13.64 -10.25 9.86
C ALA A 222 -13.76 -8.73 9.72
N ILE A 223 -14.81 -8.11 10.26
CA ILE A 223 -14.99 -6.65 10.26
C ILE A 223 -13.88 -5.94 11.05
N ARG A 224 -13.48 -6.51 12.19
CA ARG A 224 -12.42 -5.93 13.04
C ARG A 224 -11.02 -6.05 12.45
N SER A 225 -10.76 -7.05 11.58
CA SER A 225 -9.43 -7.25 10.98
C SER A 225 -8.97 -6.03 10.18
N ILE A 226 -9.88 -5.36 9.45
CA ILE A 226 -9.57 -4.15 8.69
C ILE A 226 -9.14 -2.99 9.60
N LYS A 227 -9.76 -2.90 10.78
CA LYS A 227 -9.35 -1.89 11.78
C LYS A 227 -7.99 -2.22 12.38
N ALA A 228 -7.70 -3.49 12.61
CA ALA A 228 -6.45 -3.95 13.21
C ALA A 228 -5.21 -3.62 12.36
N ILE A 229 -5.35 -3.59 11.03
CA ILE A 229 -4.28 -3.17 10.10
C ILE A 229 -4.29 -1.66 9.79
N GLY A 230 -5.15 -0.86 10.43
CA GLY A 230 -5.24 0.59 10.22
C GLY A 230 -5.96 1.03 8.92
N ALA A 231 -6.50 0.11 8.13
CA ALA A 231 -7.07 0.37 6.80
C ALA A 231 -8.54 0.85 6.84
N THR A 232 -8.94 1.62 7.85
CA THR A 232 -10.32 2.12 8.03
C THR A 232 -10.53 3.56 7.56
N THR A 233 -9.55 4.20 6.96
CA THR A 233 -9.69 5.55 6.40
C THR A 233 -10.32 5.43 5.02
N HIS A 234 -11.44 6.14 4.81
CA HIS A 234 -12.09 6.17 3.51
C HIS A 234 -11.50 7.30 2.65
N ASN A 235 -11.11 6.97 1.44
CA ASN A 235 -10.57 7.92 0.46
C ASN A 235 -11.67 8.66 -0.34
N THR A 236 -12.94 8.29 -0.16
CA THR A 236 -14.09 8.99 -0.74
C THR A 236 -14.81 9.76 0.36
N GLY A 237 -14.99 11.07 0.20
CA GLY A 237 -15.58 11.97 1.21
C GLY A 237 -17.03 11.69 1.65
N LYS A 238 -17.60 10.54 1.30
CA LYS A 238 -18.94 10.08 1.71
C LYS A 238 -18.85 9.08 2.88
N THR A 239 -18.17 9.50 3.94
CA THR A 239 -18.16 8.70 5.18
C THR A 239 -19.45 8.89 5.96
N ARG A 240 -19.89 7.85 6.66
CA ARG A 240 -21.02 7.93 7.59
C ARG A 240 -20.70 8.98 8.67
N PRO A 241 -21.61 9.94 8.95
CA PRO A 241 -21.48 10.82 10.09
C PRO A 241 -21.67 10.04 11.39
N GLY A 242 -20.77 10.27 12.36
CA GLY A 242 -20.85 9.67 13.71
C GLY A 242 -20.24 8.26 13.83
N LEU A 243 -20.30 7.74 15.05
CA LEU A 243 -19.78 6.42 15.39
C LEU A 243 -20.74 5.31 14.97
N LEU A 244 -20.18 4.17 14.60
CA LEU A 244 -20.96 2.95 14.35
C LEU A 244 -21.59 2.47 15.66
N THR A 245 -22.92 2.39 15.71
CA THR A 245 -23.65 1.92 16.90
C THR A 245 -23.52 0.40 17.06
N LYS A 246 -23.73 -0.10 18.28
CA LYS A 246 -23.77 -1.55 18.54
C LYS A 246 -24.84 -2.25 17.72
N SER A 247 -26.01 -1.63 17.53
CA SER A 247 -27.11 -2.16 16.71
C SER A 247 -26.69 -2.27 15.25
N ALA A 248 -26.13 -1.21 14.64
CA ALA A 248 -25.64 -1.22 13.28
C ALA A 248 -24.57 -2.31 13.03
N LEU A 249 -23.65 -2.48 13.99
CA LEU A 249 -22.66 -3.56 13.91
C LEU A 249 -23.31 -4.95 13.99
N LYS A 250 -24.33 -5.14 14.82
CA LYS A 250 -25.11 -6.39 14.91
C LYS A 250 -25.82 -6.69 13.59
N THR A 251 -26.44 -5.68 12.98
CA THR A 251 -27.07 -5.82 11.63
C THR A 251 -26.05 -6.20 10.57
N ALA A 252 -24.90 -5.53 10.51
CA ALA A 252 -23.83 -5.89 9.57
C ALA A 252 -23.32 -7.33 9.78
N CYS A 253 -23.14 -7.76 11.04
CA CYS A 253 -22.73 -9.13 11.33
C CYS A 253 -23.80 -10.17 10.91
N ALA A 254 -25.07 -9.88 11.08
CA ALA A 254 -26.17 -10.76 10.65
C ALA A 254 -26.27 -10.88 9.12
N ALA A 255 -25.96 -9.81 8.39
CA ALA A 255 -25.98 -9.76 6.92
C ALA A 255 -24.64 -10.17 6.28
N TYR A 256 -23.63 -10.56 7.07
CA TYR A 256 -22.32 -10.93 6.54
C TYR A 256 -22.39 -12.23 5.73
N PRO A 257 -21.90 -12.26 4.47
CA PRO A 257 -21.91 -13.49 3.67
C PRO A 257 -20.89 -14.48 4.24
N LEU A 258 -21.35 -15.70 4.54
CA LEU A 258 -20.50 -16.79 4.99
C LEU A 258 -20.19 -17.75 3.85
N ILE A 259 -18.92 -18.17 3.75
CA ILE A 259 -18.46 -19.17 2.79
C ILE A 259 -17.97 -20.38 3.61
N ASN A 260 -18.63 -21.54 3.46
CA ASN A 260 -18.34 -22.74 4.26
C ASN A 260 -18.29 -22.44 5.77
N GLN A 261 -19.32 -21.73 6.27
CA GLN A 261 -19.46 -21.31 7.68
C GLN A 261 -18.34 -20.40 8.20
N LYS A 262 -17.51 -19.83 7.33
CA LYS A 262 -16.46 -18.87 7.68
C LYS A 262 -16.78 -17.48 7.15
N ALA A 263 -16.45 -16.47 7.94
CA ALA A 263 -16.49 -15.09 7.49
C ALA A 263 -15.18 -14.79 6.76
N CYS A 264 -15.26 -14.67 5.44
CA CYS A 264 -14.10 -14.40 4.60
C CYS A 264 -13.88 -12.89 4.43
N VAL A 265 -12.63 -12.47 4.27
CA VAL A 265 -12.25 -11.13 3.81
C VAL A 265 -11.35 -11.31 2.60
N SER A 266 -11.85 -10.93 1.43
CA SER A 266 -11.15 -11.13 0.16
C SER A 266 -10.51 -9.85 -0.35
N TYR A 267 -9.28 -9.97 -0.87
CA TYR A 267 -8.51 -8.89 -1.46
C TYR A 267 -8.14 -9.27 -2.89
N HIS A 268 -8.61 -8.49 -3.85
CA HIS A 268 -8.14 -8.55 -5.22
C HIS A 268 -6.87 -7.70 -5.33
N VAL A 269 -5.76 -8.30 -5.74
CA VAL A 269 -4.44 -7.67 -5.73
C VAL A 269 -3.77 -7.82 -7.07
N VAL A 270 -3.18 -6.74 -7.54
CA VAL A 270 -2.28 -6.74 -8.71
C VAL A 270 -0.85 -6.69 -8.22
N LEU A 271 -0.02 -7.62 -8.68
CA LEU A 271 1.42 -7.66 -8.49
C LEU A 271 2.09 -7.21 -9.79
N LEU A 272 3.00 -6.27 -9.69
CA LEU A 272 3.73 -5.67 -10.82
C LEU A 272 5.22 -5.86 -10.63
N SER A 273 5.91 -6.27 -11.70
CA SER A 273 7.36 -6.17 -11.86
C SER A 273 7.65 -5.29 -13.06
N LEU A 274 8.28 -4.15 -12.81
CA LEU A 274 8.49 -3.07 -13.77
C LEU A 274 9.98 -2.76 -13.85
N THR A 275 10.48 -2.43 -15.06
CA THR A 275 11.89 -2.05 -15.27
C THR A 275 11.96 -0.71 -15.99
N LYS A 276 12.79 0.20 -15.50
CA LYS A 276 13.12 1.44 -16.24
C LYS A 276 14.07 1.12 -17.39
N ALA A 277 13.71 1.57 -18.59
CA ALA A 277 14.56 1.45 -19.78
C ALA A 277 15.91 2.17 -19.62
#